data_40b25323801400999049409771a6ff94
#
_entry.id   40b25323801400999049409771a6ff94
#
_cell.length_a   1.000
_cell.length_b   1.000
_cell.length_c   1.000
_cell.angle_alpha   90.00
_cell.angle_beta   90.00
_cell.angle_gamma   90.00
#
_symmetry.space_group_name_H-M   'P 1'
#
loop_
_entity.id
_entity.type
_entity.pdbx_description
1 polymer ?
#
loop_
_entity_poly.entity_id
_entity_poly.type
_entity_poly.pdbx_seq_one_letter_code
_entity_poly.pdbx_strand_id
1 'polypeptide(L)'
;VTARPRGLYRDPVETLAAIERATCKGCPHERIYEFLGAMQTICAIGMKHGERCEQYGKRQNHMTIDAIPVDDIDAVLTEWYEWSQGFRPVAGYSGADSTCRDFKISNQWMDYDDLSEVVDYQLLATTGEAVEPIILALNIQHRVAVMTAVRNFVAGALVFTNPRSPATQDADYAAAKETMRPALFAKGLINRL
;
A
#
# COMPACT_ATOMS: atom_id res chain seq x y z
N VAL A 1 63.96 -9.92 25.33
CA VAL A 1 62.90 -10.54 24.52
C VAL A 1 61.57 -10.05 25.09
N THR A 2 61.02 -8.94 24.53
CA THR A 2 59.75 -8.37 24.93
C THR A 2 58.60 -9.20 24.34
N ALA A 3 57.83 -9.84 25.21
CA ALA A 3 56.67 -10.59 24.87
C ALA A 3 55.61 -9.61 24.25
N ARG A 4 55.21 -9.85 23.03
CA ARG A 4 54.08 -9.11 22.39
C ARG A 4 52.78 -9.37 23.16
N PRO A 5 51.98 -8.37 23.43
CA PRO A 5 50.70 -8.56 24.12
C PRO A 5 49.78 -9.48 23.29
N ARG A 6 49.29 -10.54 23.90
CA ARG A 6 48.36 -11.56 23.31
C ARG A 6 46.94 -11.00 23.07
N GLY A 7 46.80 -9.70 22.86
CA GLY A 7 45.48 -9.03 22.79
C GLY A 7 44.96 -8.68 21.42
N LEU A 8 45.62 -9.05 20.31
CA LEU A 8 45.29 -8.49 19.00
C LEU A 8 44.71 -9.46 17.96
N TYR A 9 44.53 -10.72 18.30
CA TYR A 9 43.88 -11.69 17.41
C TYR A 9 42.55 -12.14 18.02
N ARG A 10 41.51 -11.32 17.86
CA ARG A 10 40.13 -11.79 18.03
C ARG A 10 39.81 -12.71 16.87
N ASP A 11 39.16 -13.82 17.18
CA ASP A 11 38.64 -14.73 16.17
C ASP A 11 37.81 -13.91 15.15
N PRO A 12 38.10 -14.02 13.83
CA PRO A 12 37.34 -13.30 12.80
C PRO A 12 35.83 -13.56 12.92
N VAL A 13 35.41 -14.76 13.29
CA VAL A 13 34.00 -15.12 13.45
C VAL A 13 33.38 -14.39 14.65
N GLU A 14 34.09 -14.32 15.79
CA GLU A 14 33.64 -13.55 16.96
C GLU A 14 33.60 -12.05 16.67
N THR A 15 34.53 -11.54 15.87
CA THR A 15 34.56 -10.12 15.45
C THR A 15 33.40 -9.80 14.55
N LEU A 16 33.10 -10.63 13.55
CA LEU A 16 31.95 -10.47 12.67
C LEU A 16 30.65 -10.56 13.46
N ALA A 17 30.51 -11.54 14.33
CA ALA A 17 29.32 -11.68 15.19
C ALA A 17 29.15 -10.49 16.15
N ALA A 18 30.24 -9.86 16.61
CA ALA A 18 30.18 -8.66 17.44
C ALA A 18 29.74 -7.43 16.62
N ILE A 19 30.21 -7.29 15.37
CA ILE A 19 29.80 -6.25 14.44
C ILE A 19 28.32 -6.41 14.10
N GLU A 20 27.88 -7.62 13.77
CA GLU A 20 26.46 -7.87 13.47
C GLU A 20 25.54 -7.60 14.67
N ARG A 21 25.98 -7.91 15.88
CA ARG A 21 25.24 -7.57 17.10
C ARG A 21 25.21 -6.07 17.42
N ALA A 22 26.18 -5.31 16.95
CA ALA A 22 26.27 -3.89 17.20
C ALA A 22 25.57 -3.02 16.14
N THR A 23 25.25 -3.59 14.97
CA THR A 23 24.69 -2.85 13.83
C THR A 23 23.17 -2.98 13.75
N CYS A 24 22.54 -2.09 12.95
CA CYS A 24 21.11 -2.13 12.64
C CYS A 24 20.72 -3.20 11.60
N LYS A 25 21.66 -3.99 11.09
CA LYS A 25 21.38 -5.00 10.06
C LYS A 25 20.29 -5.97 10.52
N GLY A 26 19.25 -6.10 9.71
CA GLY A 26 18.07 -6.92 10.02
C GLY A 26 17.07 -6.27 10.98
N CYS A 27 17.22 -4.98 11.28
CA CYS A 27 16.23 -4.24 12.05
C CYS A 27 14.96 -3.97 11.18
N PRO A 28 13.75 -4.18 11.72
CA PRO A 28 12.51 -3.92 10.97
C PRO A 28 12.32 -2.44 10.61
N HIS A 29 13.05 -1.54 11.26
CA HIS A 29 13.02 -0.10 10.98
C HIS A 29 14.09 0.35 9.98
N GLU A 30 14.93 -0.54 9.50
CA GLU A 30 15.92 -0.24 8.47
C GLU A 30 15.22 -0.01 7.12
N ARG A 31 15.55 1.11 6.46
CA ARG A 31 15.05 1.45 5.12
C ARG A 31 16.22 1.82 4.24
N ILE A 32 16.17 1.33 3.02
CA ILE A 32 17.14 1.65 1.97
C ILE A 32 16.44 2.55 0.97
N TYR A 33 17.05 3.66 0.61
CA TYR A 33 16.56 4.56 -0.42
C TYR A 33 17.71 5.07 -1.27
N GLU A 34 17.40 5.43 -2.49
CA GLU A 34 18.35 6.03 -3.41
C GLU A 34 18.30 7.55 -3.30
N PHE A 35 19.46 8.16 -3.05
CA PHE A 35 19.59 9.61 -3.04
C PHE A 35 20.80 10.02 -3.88
N LEU A 36 20.59 10.84 -4.90
CA LEU A 36 21.60 11.31 -5.84
C LEU A 36 22.44 10.18 -6.46
N GLY A 37 21.81 9.05 -6.80
CA GLY A 37 22.47 7.88 -7.40
C GLY A 37 23.25 7.02 -6.41
N ALA A 38 23.19 7.30 -5.12
CA ALA A 38 23.80 6.49 -4.07
C ALA A 38 22.72 5.84 -3.17
N MET A 39 22.89 4.55 -2.91
CA MET A 39 22.03 3.83 -1.96
C MET A 39 22.41 4.22 -0.54
N GLN A 40 21.44 4.76 0.18
CA GLN A 40 21.60 5.14 1.59
C GLN A 40 20.66 4.34 2.47
N THR A 41 21.13 4.00 3.66
CA THR A 41 20.34 3.29 4.65
C THR A 41 20.06 4.19 5.84
N ILE A 42 18.79 4.28 6.23
CA ILE A 42 18.33 5.12 7.35
C ILE A 42 17.46 4.30 8.30
N CYS A 43 17.25 4.86 9.48
CA CYS A 43 16.29 4.36 10.44
C CYS A 43 14.93 5.06 10.23
N ALA A 44 13.85 4.30 9.98
CA ALA A 44 12.50 4.81 9.74
C ALA A 44 11.90 5.54 10.95
N ILE A 45 12.38 5.28 12.17
CA ILE A 45 11.95 5.95 13.42
C ILE A 45 12.88 7.09 13.83
N GLY A 46 13.75 7.55 12.93
CA GLY A 46 14.61 8.72 13.17
C GLY A 46 15.78 8.49 14.13
N MET A 47 16.09 7.26 14.52
CA MET A 47 17.27 6.95 15.33
C MET A 47 18.53 6.95 14.46
N LYS A 48 19.70 7.17 15.08
CA LYS A 48 20.98 7.13 14.37
C LYS A 48 21.18 5.73 13.78
N HIS A 49 21.26 5.64 12.46
CA HIS A 49 21.52 4.37 11.77
C HIS A 49 22.97 3.93 11.96
N GLY A 50 23.19 2.62 12.07
CA GLY A 50 24.52 2.02 12.22
C GLY A 50 24.84 1.55 13.65
N GLU A 51 24.09 2.00 14.65
CA GLU A 51 24.24 1.56 16.03
C GLU A 51 22.92 0.96 16.54
N ARG A 52 22.99 -0.25 17.12
CA ARG A 52 21.82 -0.90 17.67
C ARG A 52 21.25 -0.08 18.84
N CYS A 53 20.03 0.40 18.68
CA CYS A 53 19.33 1.20 19.69
C CYS A 53 18.37 0.33 20.53
N GLU A 54 17.78 0.89 21.57
CA GLU A 54 16.80 0.20 22.44
C GLU A 54 15.54 -0.27 21.70
N GLN A 55 15.25 0.33 20.55
CA GLN A 55 14.11 -0.03 19.68
C GLN A 55 14.44 -1.13 18.69
N TYR A 56 15.70 -1.64 18.69
CA TYR A 56 16.11 -2.72 17.80
C TYR A 56 15.25 -3.97 18.04
N GLY A 57 14.66 -4.46 16.96
CA GLY A 57 13.81 -5.65 17.00
C GLY A 57 12.44 -5.45 17.65
N LYS A 58 12.20 -4.31 18.30
CA LYS A 58 10.86 -3.96 18.72
C LYS A 58 10.12 -3.51 17.45
N ARG A 59 9.33 -4.41 16.87
CA ARG A 59 8.29 -3.97 15.93
C ARG A 59 7.46 -2.96 16.71
N GLN A 60 7.40 -1.71 16.24
CA GLN A 60 6.23 -0.94 16.58
C GLN A 60 5.08 -1.87 16.20
N ASN A 61 4.18 -2.15 17.16
CA ASN A 61 2.91 -2.73 16.83
C ASN A 61 2.20 -1.71 15.93
N HIS A 62 2.60 -1.67 14.65
CA HIS A 62 1.67 -1.32 13.63
C HIS A 62 0.57 -2.36 13.82
N MET A 63 -0.57 -1.92 14.30
CA MET A 63 -1.78 -2.73 14.23
C MET A 63 -1.79 -3.26 12.82
N THR A 64 -1.43 -4.52 12.66
CA THR A 64 -1.59 -5.21 11.39
C THR A 64 -3.07 -5.18 11.13
N ILE A 65 -3.45 -4.75 9.94
CA ILE A 65 -4.84 -4.68 9.48
C ILE A 65 -5.55 -6.05 9.58
N ASP A 66 -4.80 -7.13 9.72
CA ASP A 66 -5.32 -8.48 10.01
C ASP A 66 -6.27 -8.55 11.22
N ALA A 67 -6.29 -7.52 12.08
CA ALA A 67 -7.20 -7.40 13.20
C ALA A 67 -8.46 -6.56 12.88
N ILE A 68 -8.56 -5.93 11.71
CA ILE A 68 -9.75 -5.18 11.31
C ILE A 68 -10.64 -6.13 10.52
N PRO A 69 -11.87 -6.41 10.96
CA PRO A 69 -12.80 -7.21 10.18
C PRO A 69 -13.06 -6.48 8.85
N VAL A 70 -12.57 -7.07 7.77
CA VAL A 70 -12.83 -6.60 6.41
C VAL A 70 -14.23 -7.07 6.04
N ASP A 71 -15.14 -6.13 5.83
CA ASP A 71 -16.48 -6.44 5.33
C ASP A 71 -16.54 -6.35 3.79
N ASP A 72 -17.68 -6.75 3.22
CA ASP A 72 -17.90 -6.72 1.77
C ASP A 72 -17.66 -5.31 1.17
N ILE A 73 -17.95 -4.25 1.93
CA ILE A 73 -17.73 -2.87 1.48
C ILE A 73 -16.24 -2.55 1.40
N ASP A 74 -15.45 -3.02 2.36
CA ASP A 74 -14.00 -2.79 2.38
C ASP A 74 -13.32 -3.46 1.17
N ALA A 75 -13.77 -4.65 0.79
CA ALA A 75 -13.28 -5.36 -0.39
C ALA A 75 -13.61 -4.56 -1.67
N VAL A 76 -14.86 -4.14 -1.84
CA VAL A 76 -15.30 -3.34 -2.99
C VAL A 76 -14.55 -2.00 -3.09
N LEU A 77 -14.28 -1.35 -1.95
CA LEU A 77 -13.53 -0.10 -1.91
C LEU A 77 -12.05 -0.31 -2.26
N THR A 78 -11.48 -1.45 -1.90
CA THR A 78 -10.09 -1.79 -2.26
C THR A 78 -9.98 -1.98 -3.77
N GLU A 79 -10.89 -2.73 -4.39
CA GLU A 79 -10.96 -2.90 -5.86
C GLU A 79 -11.14 -1.55 -6.57
N TRP A 80 -12.06 -0.71 -6.07
CA TRP A 80 -12.22 0.65 -6.60
C TRP A 80 -10.94 1.46 -6.53
N TYR A 81 -10.21 1.39 -5.41
CA TYR A 81 -8.98 2.14 -5.24
C TYR A 81 -7.89 1.65 -6.22
N GLU A 82 -7.71 0.34 -6.37
CA GLU A 82 -6.78 -0.26 -7.34
C GLU A 82 -7.09 0.23 -8.76
N TRP A 83 -8.37 0.15 -9.17
CA TRP A 83 -8.80 0.70 -10.44
C TRP A 83 -8.52 2.21 -10.56
N SER A 84 -8.72 2.97 -9.48
CA SER A 84 -8.50 4.41 -9.46
C SER A 84 -7.04 4.82 -9.65
N GLN A 85 -6.10 3.93 -9.33
CA GLN A 85 -4.66 4.15 -9.54
C GLN A 85 -4.22 3.81 -10.97
N GLY A 86 -5.03 3.11 -11.73
CA GLY A 86 -4.77 2.79 -13.13
C GLY A 86 -4.77 4.03 -14.03
N PHE A 87 -4.08 3.94 -15.16
CA PHE A 87 -4.08 4.99 -16.17
C PHE A 87 -5.49 5.18 -16.75
N ARG A 88 -6.02 6.40 -16.66
CA ARG A 88 -7.27 6.77 -17.30
C ARG A 88 -6.97 7.80 -18.39
N PRO A 89 -7.32 7.51 -19.65
CA PRO A 89 -7.21 8.53 -20.69
C PRO A 89 -8.13 9.71 -20.36
N VAL A 90 -7.62 10.92 -20.52
CA VAL A 90 -8.42 12.15 -20.32
C VAL A 90 -9.57 12.15 -21.32
N ALA A 91 -10.79 12.40 -20.84
CA ALA A 91 -11.97 12.49 -21.69
C ALA A 91 -11.74 13.52 -22.80
N GLY A 92 -11.95 13.11 -24.06
CA GLY A 92 -11.73 13.96 -25.25
C GLY A 92 -10.35 13.86 -25.88
N TYR A 93 -9.40 13.17 -25.24
CA TYR A 93 -8.12 12.85 -25.87
C TYR A 93 -8.19 11.43 -26.44
N SER A 94 -8.20 11.32 -27.76
CA SER A 94 -8.03 10.05 -28.44
C SER A 94 -6.56 9.65 -28.32
N GLY A 95 -6.25 8.67 -27.47
CA GLY A 95 -4.88 8.13 -27.28
C GLY A 95 -4.33 7.41 -28.51
N ALA A 96 -5.16 7.22 -29.54
CA ALA A 96 -4.76 6.60 -30.80
C ALA A 96 -4.69 7.64 -31.92
N ASP A 97 -3.65 7.56 -32.73
CA ASP A 97 -3.58 8.27 -34.02
C ASP A 97 -4.82 7.94 -34.87
N SER A 98 -5.27 8.92 -35.67
CA SER A 98 -6.43 8.76 -36.54
C SER A 98 -6.29 7.55 -37.49
N THR A 99 -5.07 7.21 -37.86
CA THR A 99 -4.73 6.06 -38.72
C THR A 99 -4.87 4.72 -38.01
N CYS A 100 -4.71 4.71 -36.69
CA CYS A 100 -4.79 3.50 -35.85
C CYS A 100 -6.11 3.37 -35.07
N ARG A 101 -7.05 4.30 -35.24
CA ARG A 101 -8.30 4.35 -34.47
C ARG A 101 -9.12 3.08 -34.58
N ASP A 102 -9.15 2.49 -35.77
CA ASP A 102 -9.95 1.30 -36.06
C ASP A 102 -9.14 0.00 -35.95
N PHE A 103 -7.85 0.11 -35.60
CA PHE A 103 -7.01 -1.06 -35.37
C PHE A 103 -7.41 -1.74 -34.07
N LYS A 104 -7.94 -2.94 -34.17
CA LYS A 104 -8.23 -3.80 -33.03
C LYS A 104 -7.21 -4.93 -33.00
N ILE A 105 -6.50 -5.04 -31.89
CA ILE A 105 -5.65 -6.20 -31.65
C ILE A 105 -6.56 -7.44 -31.60
N SER A 106 -6.26 -8.42 -32.43
CA SER A 106 -6.99 -9.69 -32.42
C SER A 106 -6.55 -10.52 -31.21
N ASN A 107 -7.49 -10.94 -30.38
CA ASN A 107 -7.23 -11.78 -29.21
C ASN A 107 -6.76 -13.19 -29.58
N GLN A 108 -6.73 -13.57 -30.86
CA GLN A 108 -6.33 -14.90 -31.33
C GLN A 108 -4.86 -15.26 -31.05
N TRP A 109 -4.04 -14.25 -30.71
CA TRP A 109 -2.61 -14.41 -30.40
C TRP A 109 -2.31 -14.28 -28.91
N MET A 110 -3.33 -14.01 -28.09
CA MET A 110 -3.22 -13.97 -26.64
C MET A 110 -3.22 -15.39 -26.09
N ASP A 111 -2.31 -15.66 -25.16
CA ASP A 111 -2.37 -16.90 -24.41
C ASP A 111 -3.44 -16.84 -23.31
N TYR A 112 -3.55 -17.89 -22.52
CA TYR A 112 -4.57 -17.97 -21.45
C TYR A 112 -4.33 -16.92 -20.36
N ASP A 113 -3.08 -16.66 -20.04
CA ASP A 113 -2.70 -15.72 -18.98
C ASP A 113 -3.01 -14.28 -19.42
N ASP A 114 -2.67 -13.91 -20.66
CA ASP A 114 -3.03 -12.61 -21.26
C ASP A 114 -4.55 -12.38 -21.27
N LEU A 115 -5.32 -13.40 -21.63
CA LEU A 115 -6.78 -13.31 -21.64
C LEU A 115 -7.35 -13.17 -20.23
N SER A 116 -6.77 -13.85 -19.25
CA SER A 116 -7.16 -13.72 -17.83
C SER A 116 -6.93 -12.31 -17.32
N GLU A 117 -5.75 -11.72 -17.60
CA GLU A 117 -5.44 -10.34 -17.23
C GLU A 117 -6.43 -9.32 -17.84
N VAL A 118 -6.83 -9.52 -19.09
CA VAL A 118 -7.83 -8.66 -19.75
C VAL A 118 -9.19 -8.77 -19.06
N VAL A 119 -9.62 -9.98 -18.69
CA VAL A 119 -10.89 -10.20 -17.98
C VAL A 119 -10.85 -9.58 -16.59
N ASP A 120 -9.77 -9.79 -15.84
CA ASP A 120 -9.59 -9.25 -14.50
C ASP A 120 -9.60 -7.72 -14.53
N TYR A 121 -8.92 -7.12 -15.51
CA TYR A 121 -8.97 -5.67 -15.71
C TYR A 121 -10.38 -5.16 -16.04
N GLN A 122 -11.14 -5.88 -16.86
CA GLN A 122 -12.52 -5.51 -17.20
C GLN A 122 -13.45 -5.61 -15.99
N LEU A 123 -13.30 -6.63 -15.16
CA LEU A 123 -14.05 -6.78 -13.91
C LEU A 123 -13.74 -5.64 -12.95
N LEU A 124 -12.46 -5.35 -12.75
CA LEU A 124 -12.00 -4.24 -11.91
C LEU A 124 -12.54 -2.89 -12.40
N ALA A 125 -12.53 -2.67 -13.73
CA ALA A 125 -13.08 -1.45 -14.33
C ALA A 125 -14.59 -1.34 -14.11
N THR A 126 -15.32 -2.44 -14.25
CA THR A 126 -16.78 -2.45 -14.02
C THR A 126 -17.13 -2.10 -12.58
N THR A 127 -16.42 -2.70 -11.61
CA THR A 127 -16.58 -2.37 -10.18
C THR A 127 -16.22 -0.91 -9.93
N GLY A 128 -15.07 -0.46 -10.44
CA GLY A 128 -14.57 0.90 -10.23
C GLY A 128 -15.52 1.97 -10.77
N GLU A 129 -16.00 1.82 -12.00
CA GLU A 129 -16.96 2.75 -12.64
C GLU A 129 -18.32 2.77 -11.91
N ALA A 130 -18.73 1.66 -11.31
CA ALA A 130 -19.95 1.59 -10.55
C ALA A 130 -19.83 2.28 -9.17
N VAL A 131 -18.67 2.21 -8.53
CA VAL A 131 -18.41 2.75 -7.18
C VAL A 131 -18.06 4.24 -7.22
N GLU A 132 -17.34 4.71 -8.23
CA GLU A 132 -16.87 6.09 -8.34
C GLU A 132 -17.97 7.16 -8.10
N PRO A 133 -19.15 7.12 -8.75
CA PRO A 133 -20.19 8.11 -8.52
C PRO A 133 -20.75 8.07 -7.09
N ILE A 134 -20.74 6.90 -6.44
CA ILE A 134 -21.19 6.75 -5.05
C ILE A 134 -20.23 7.48 -4.11
N ILE A 135 -18.93 7.32 -4.31
CA ILE A 135 -17.90 8.02 -3.53
C ILE A 135 -17.92 9.52 -3.79
N LEU A 136 -18.09 9.93 -5.04
CA LEU A 136 -18.17 11.35 -5.40
C LEU A 136 -19.41 12.04 -4.81
N ALA A 137 -20.49 11.32 -4.54
CA ALA A 137 -21.69 11.84 -3.89
C ALA A 137 -21.52 12.03 -2.37
N LEU A 138 -20.52 11.41 -1.74
CA LEU A 138 -20.24 11.60 -0.32
C LEU A 138 -19.82 13.04 -0.01
N ASN A 139 -20.07 13.50 1.21
CA ASN A 139 -19.50 14.74 1.70
C ASN A 139 -17.97 14.63 1.78
N ILE A 140 -17.28 15.77 1.80
CA ILE A 140 -15.81 15.81 1.76
C ILE A 140 -15.15 15.09 2.96
N GLN A 141 -15.76 15.14 4.15
CA GLN A 141 -15.27 14.51 5.37
C GLN A 141 -15.31 12.98 5.23
N HIS A 142 -16.43 12.42 4.82
CA HIS A 142 -16.61 11.00 4.58
C HIS A 142 -15.68 10.51 3.44
N ARG A 143 -15.55 11.30 2.36
CA ARG A 143 -14.65 10.95 1.25
C ARG A 143 -13.19 10.86 1.69
N VAL A 144 -12.72 11.82 2.51
CA VAL A 144 -11.35 11.79 3.05
C VAL A 144 -11.19 10.59 3.98
N ALA A 145 -12.20 10.27 4.80
CA ALA A 145 -12.15 9.10 5.68
C ALA A 145 -12.05 7.79 4.89
N VAL A 146 -12.84 7.61 3.83
CA VAL A 146 -12.78 6.46 2.91
C VAL A 146 -11.39 6.35 2.27
N MET A 147 -10.88 7.43 1.70
CA MET A 147 -9.56 7.44 1.05
C MET A 147 -8.42 7.08 2.02
N THR A 148 -8.51 7.56 3.26
CA THR A 148 -7.52 7.24 4.29
C THR A 148 -7.59 5.77 4.70
N ALA A 149 -8.78 5.23 4.91
CA ALA A 149 -8.99 3.83 5.28
C ALA A 149 -8.50 2.88 4.18
N VAL A 150 -8.91 3.12 2.94
CA VAL A 150 -8.53 2.25 1.81
C VAL A 150 -7.03 2.25 1.55
N ARG A 151 -6.36 3.40 1.68
CA ARG A 151 -4.89 3.47 1.61
C ARG A 151 -4.22 2.61 2.67
N ASN A 152 -4.77 2.60 3.88
CA ASN A 152 -4.27 1.76 4.95
C ASN A 152 -4.50 0.27 4.65
N PHE A 153 -5.64 -0.11 4.07
CA PHE A 153 -5.93 -1.48 3.67
C PHE A 153 -4.93 -1.97 2.62
N VAL A 154 -4.71 -1.19 1.57
CA VAL A 154 -3.74 -1.53 0.51
C VAL A 154 -2.31 -1.55 1.04
N ALA A 155 -1.97 -0.67 1.98
CA ALA A 155 -0.65 -0.68 2.62
C ALA A 155 -0.46 -1.85 3.61
N GLY A 156 -1.53 -2.55 4.00
CA GLY A 156 -1.47 -3.57 5.05
C GLY A 156 -1.06 -3.03 6.42
N ALA A 157 -1.16 -1.72 6.65
CA ALA A 157 -0.71 -1.06 7.88
C ALA A 157 -1.40 0.29 8.07
N LEU A 158 -1.62 0.71 9.32
CA LEU A 158 -2.16 2.02 9.68
C LEU A 158 -1.08 3.11 9.56
N VAL A 159 -0.74 3.49 8.33
CA VAL A 159 0.29 4.48 8.01
C VAL A 159 -0.32 5.86 7.75
N PHE A 160 -1.49 5.88 7.10
CA PHE A 160 -2.14 7.11 6.71
C PHE A 160 -3.13 7.56 7.79
N THR A 161 -3.08 8.83 8.13
CA THR A 161 -4.00 9.47 9.07
C THR A 161 -4.74 10.60 8.37
N ASN A 162 -6.00 10.83 8.77
CA ASN A 162 -6.77 11.96 8.26
C ASN A 162 -6.19 13.28 8.80
N PRO A 163 -5.62 14.15 7.94
CA PRO A 163 -4.98 15.37 8.41
C PRO A 163 -5.97 16.41 8.97
N ARG A 164 -7.26 16.28 8.62
CA ARG A 164 -8.30 17.22 9.05
C ARG A 164 -9.00 16.80 10.35
N SER A 165 -9.20 15.50 10.54
CA SER A 165 -9.99 14.96 11.64
C SER A 165 -9.44 13.60 12.09
N PRO A 166 -8.23 13.53 12.65
CA PRO A 166 -7.63 12.25 13.03
C PRO A 166 -8.41 11.53 14.14
N ALA A 167 -9.04 12.29 15.05
CA ALA A 167 -9.78 11.72 16.17
C ALA A 167 -11.14 11.11 15.77
N THR A 168 -11.73 11.52 14.63
CA THR A 168 -13.05 11.06 14.17
C THR A 168 -12.95 10.14 12.96
N GLN A 169 -11.74 9.80 12.51
CA GLN A 169 -11.48 9.01 11.30
C GLN A 169 -12.33 7.72 11.24
N ASP A 170 -12.34 6.94 12.30
CA ASP A 170 -13.04 5.65 12.32
C ASP A 170 -14.56 5.83 12.34
N ALA A 171 -15.06 6.85 13.08
CA ALA A 171 -16.47 7.18 13.12
C ALA A 171 -16.95 7.73 11.76
N ASP A 172 -16.16 8.60 11.13
CA ASP A 172 -16.46 9.15 9.81
C ASP A 172 -16.46 8.06 8.74
N TYR A 173 -15.52 7.10 8.83
CA TYR A 173 -15.48 5.95 7.94
C TYR A 173 -16.70 5.04 8.12
N ALA A 174 -17.08 4.72 9.35
CA ALA A 174 -18.28 3.92 9.63
C ALA A 174 -19.54 4.61 9.10
N ALA A 175 -19.70 5.92 9.31
CA ALA A 175 -20.81 6.69 8.78
C ALA A 175 -20.82 6.74 7.25
N ALA A 176 -19.66 6.81 6.62
CA ALA A 176 -19.52 6.73 5.16
C ALA A 176 -20.00 5.38 4.62
N LYS A 177 -19.62 4.26 5.26
CA LYS A 177 -20.06 2.90 4.88
C LYS A 177 -21.59 2.79 4.94
N GLU A 178 -22.22 3.25 6.01
CA GLU A 178 -23.68 3.23 6.12
C GLU A 178 -24.36 4.10 5.04
N THR A 179 -23.76 5.23 4.68
CA THR A 179 -24.27 6.09 3.62
C THR A 179 -24.17 5.44 2.24
N MET A 180 -23.08 4.69 1.98
CA MET A 180 -22.85 4.02 0.69
C MET A 180 -23.62 2.70 0.55
N ARG A 181 -23.87 1.99 1.65
CA ARG A 181 -24.48 0.65 1.68
C ARG A 181 -25.71 0.50 0.79
N PRO A 182 -26.74 1.38 0.84
CA PRO A 182 -27.93 1.22 0.00
C PRO A 182 -27.61 1.29 -1.50
N ALA A 183 -26.70 2.18 -1.90
CA ALA A 183 -26.32 2.36 -3.29
C ALA A 183 -25.48 1.19 -3.81
N LEU A 184 -24.54 0.68 -3.01
CA LEU A 184 -23.74 -0.50 -3.34
C LEU A 184 -24.60 -1.75 -3.45
N PHE A 185 -25.56 -1.91 -2.54
CA PHE A 185 -26.54 -3.01 -2.60
C PHE A 185 -27.40 -2.92 -3.86
N ALA A 186 -27.91 -1.74 -4.21
CA ALA A 186 -28.72 -1.52 -5.41
C ALA A 186 -27.97 -1.86 -6.72
N LYS A 187 -26.63 -1.77 -6.69
CA LYS A 187 -25.76 -2.17 -7.80
C LYS A 187 -25.33 -3.64 -7.75
N GLY A 188 -25.72 -4.38 -6.71
CA GLY A 188 -25.36 -5.78 -6.53
C GLY A 188 -23.90 -6.05 -6.20
N LEU A 189 -23.19 -5.01 -5.69
CA LEU A 189 -21.77 -5.12 -5.33
C LEU A 189 -21.54 -5.70 -3.94
N ILE A 190 -22.54 -5.66 -3.09
CA ILE A 190 -22.52 -6.25 -1.74
C ILE A 190 -23.78 -7.08 -1.49
N ASN A 191 -23.67 -8.06 -0.60
CA ASN A 191 -24.79 -8.87 -0.19
C ASN A 191 -25.66 -8.15 0.87
N ARG A 192 -26.93 -8.56 0.94
CA ARG A 192 -27.83 -8.09 1.99
C ARG A 192 -27.45 -8.78 3.28
N LEU A 193 -27.17 -8.02 4.33
CA LEU A 193 -27.07 -8.53 5.69
C LEU A 193 -28.44 -8.98 6.18
#